data_36468d7cfc209e7768897772b3837eb0
#
_entry.id   36468d7cfc209e7768897772b3837eb0
#
_cell.length_a   1.000
_cell.length_b   1.000
_cell.length_c   1.000
_cell.angle_alpha   90.00
_cell.angle_beta   90.00
_cell.angle_gamma   90.00
#
_symmetry.space_group_name_H-M   'P 1'
#
loop_
_entity.id
_entity.type
_entity.pdbx_description
1 polymer ?
#
loop_
_entity_poly.entity_id
_entity_poly.type
_entity_poly.pdbx_seq_one_letter_code
_entity_poly.pdbx_strand_id
1 'polypeptide(L)'
;MLTDHLVLAGGGHTHALVLLRWAMDPKLKPVGMITLVNQSSTTFYSGMFPGVVAGKYKIDEILIDLRNLASKAGVSFVMAEIVGIALNKKKLLLAGRPEIEYSSLSLNIGTKTDLNSKFLVSSDKKLNVPIKPFSKSYKFILEQDIY
;
A
#
# COMPACT_ATOMS: atom_id res chain seq x y z
N MET A 1 -19.46 5.96 -23.77
CA MET A 1 -18.04 6.33 -23.70
C MET A 1 -17.57 5.99 -22.29
N LEU A 2 -16.61 5.07 -22.12
CA LEU A 2 -15.96 4.87 -20.85
C LEU A 2 -15.20 6.18 -20.56
N THR A 3 -15.60 6.88 -19.51
CA THR A 3 -14.84 8.03 -18.99
C THR A 3 -13.45 7.53 -18.61
N ASP A 4 -12.40 8.27 -18.97
CA ASP A 4 -11.03 7.92 -18.60
C ASP A 4 -10.94 7.75 -17.07
N HIS A 5 -10.77 6.50 -16.65
CA HIS A 5 -10.67 6.14 -15.25
C HIS A 5 -9.32 5.47 -14.97
N LEU A 6 -8.44 6.18 -14.32
CA LEU A 6 -7.17 5.65 -13.80
C LEU A 6 -7.38 5.06 -12.41
N VAL A 7 -7.07 3.79 -12.24
CA VAL A 7 -7.09 3.15 -10.93
C VAL A 7 -5.67 2.89 -10.44
N LEU A 8 -5.35 3.42 -9.26
CA LEU A 8 -4.12 3.18 -8.52
C LEU A 8 -4.39 2.04 -7.53
N ALA A 9 -3.96 0.83 -7.86
CA ALA A 9 -4.17 -0.35 -7.04
C ALA A 9 -3.01 -0.54 -6.05
N GLY A 10 -3.31 -0.36 -4.77
CA GLY A 10 -2.37 -0.43 -3.66
C GLY A 10 -1.77 0.92 -3.27
N GLY A 11 -1.62 1.13 -1.97
CA GLY A 11 -1.06 2.34 -1.36
C GLY A 11 0.44 2.26 -1.10
N GLY A 12 1.20 1.64 -1.99
CA GLY A 12 2.65 1.57 -1.86
C GLY A 12 3.32 2.92 -2.03
N HIS A 13 4.63 2.97 -1.77
CA HIS A 13 5.43 4.18 -1.75
C HIS A 13 5.34 5.01 -3.05
N THR A 14 5.37 4.34 -4.21
CA THR A 14 5.28 5.03 -5.51
C THR A 14 3.96 5.79 -5.66
N HIS A 15 2.83 5.15 -5.33
CA HIS A 15 1.54 5.82 -5.40
C HIS A 15 1.41 6.95 -4.37
N ALA A 16 1.97 6.79 -3.17
CA ALA A 16 2.02 7.86 -2.18
C ALA A 16 2.80 9.08 -2.69
N LEU A 17 3.95 8.88 -3.34
CA LEU A 17 4.73 9.97 -3.96
C LEU A 17 3.98 10.65 -5.11
N VAL A 18 3.30 9.87 -5.96
CA VAL A 18 2.48 10.41 -7.05
C VAL A 18 1.36 11.30 -6.49
N LEU A 19 0.64 10.83 -5.48
CA LEU A 19 -0.41 11.62 -4.82
C LEU A 19 0.16 12.89 -4.17
N LEU A 20 1.30 12.80 -3.50
CA LEU A 20 1.98 13.96 -2.92
C LEU A 20 2.33 14.99 -4.01
N ARG A 21 2.85 14.53 -5.14
CA ARG A 21 3.20 15.39 -6.27
C ARG A 21 1.98 16.10 -6.84
N TRP A 22 0.85 15.38 -7.00
CA TRP A 22 -0.39 15.97 -7.48
C TRP A 22 -1.05 16.91 -6.47
N ALA A 23 -0.90 16.64 -5.17
CA ALA A 23 -1.35 17.56 -4.12
C ALA A 23 -0.56 18.87 -4.11
N MET A 24 0.75 18.83 -4.42
CA MET A 24 1.63 20.00 -4.49
C MET A 24 1.46 20.78 -5.80
N ASP A 25 1.26 20.09 -6.89
CA ASP A 25 1.05 20.68 -8.23
C ASP A 25 -0.09 19.96 -8.96
N PRO A 26 -1.34 20.45 -8.81
CA PRO A 26 -2.51 19.84 -9.44
C PRO A 26 -2.47 19.81 -10.98
N LYS A 27 -1.63 20.61 -11.62
CA LYS A 27 -1.47 20.63 -13.09
C LYS A 27 -0.82 19.35 -13.61
N LEU A 28 -0.11 18.62 -12.78
CA LEU A 28 0.52 17.34 -13.13
C LEU A 28 -0.44 16.16 -13.05
N LYS A 29 -1.61 16.35 -12.45
CA LYS A 29 -2.62 15.29 -12.33
C LYS A 29 -3.30 15.07 -13.69
N PRO A 30 -3.41 13.81 -14.18
CA PRO A 30 -4.18 13.52 -15.39
C PRO A 30 -5.63 13.98 -15.28
N VAL A 31 -6.21 14.35 -16.41
CA VAL A 31 -7.63 14.65 -16.52
C VAL A 31 -8.41 13.34 -16.47
N GLY A 32 -9.57 13.34 -15.81
CA GLY A 32 -10.44 12.18 -15.70
C GLY A 32 -10.65 11.73 -14.25
N MET A 33 -11.33 10.61 -14.10
CA MET A 33 -11.55 10.01 -12.78
C MET A 33 -10.30 9.25 -12.33
N ILE A 34 -9.88 9.49 -11.10
CA ILE A 34 -8.75 8.76 -10.51
C ILE A 34 -9.19 8.18 -9.16
N THR A 35 -8.92 6.90 -8.95
CA THR A 35 -9.26 6.21 -7.71
C THR A 35 -8.04 5.49 -7.15
N LEU A 36 -7.68 5.76 -5.89
CA LEU A 36 -6.75 4.93 -5.13
C LEU A 36 -7.53 3.85 -4.38
N VAL A 37 -7.12 2.60 -4.55
CA VAL A 37 -7.68 1.46 -3.80
C VAL A 37 -6.60 0.89 -2.89
N ASN A 38 -6.87 0.81 -1.58
CA ASN A 38 -5.96 0.17 -0.63
C ASN A 38 -6.75 -0.45 0.53
N GLN A 39 -6.23 -1.51 1.13
CA GLN A 39 -6.89 -2.21 2.24
C GLN A 39 -6.90 -1.41 3.56
N SER A 40 -6.02 -0.42 3.71
CA SER A 40 -5.90 0.46 4.89
C SER A 40 -5.89 1.92 4.46
N SER A 41 -6.39 2.80 5.31
CA SER A 41 -6.29 4.25 5.12
C SER A 41 -4.88 4.80 5.27
N THR A 42 -3.96 3.99 5.83
CA THR A 42 -2.57 4.36 6.08
C THR A 42 -1.61 3.33 5.50
N THR A 43 -0.36 3.75 5.26
CA THR A 43 0.75 2.88 4.86
C THR A 43 2.03 3.34 5.54
N PHE A 44 3.01 2.44 5.67
CA PHE A 44 4.32 2.78 6.23
C PHE A 44 5.31 3.12 5.12
N TYR A 45 6.12 4.15 5.37
CA TYR A 45 7.27 4.42 4.53
C TYR A 45 8.38 3.40 4.82
N SER A 46 8.42 2.36 4.03
CA SER A 46 9.30 1.20 4.24
C SER A 46 10.80 1.55 4.26
N GLY A 47 11.21 2.61 3.57
CA GLY A 47 12.59 3.06 3.54
C GLY A 47 13.11 3.57 4.88
N MET A 48 12.23 4.04 5.77
CA MET A 48 12.60 4.50 7.11
C MET A 48 12.45 3.44 8.21
N PHE A 49 11.88 2.27 7.89
CA PHE A 49 11.64 1.21 8.87
C PHE A 49 12.92 0.73 9.62
N PRO A 50 14.09 0.59 8.97
CA PRO A 50 15.33 0.28 9.69
C PRO A 50 15.68 1.33 10.76
N GLY A 51 15.35 2.60 10.52
CA GLY A 51 15.54 3.67 11.50
C GLY A 51 14.59 3.56 12.69
N VAL A 52 13.37 3.04 12.49
CA VAL A 52 12.46 2.72 13.62
C VAL A 52 13.04 1.59 14.46
N VAL A 53 13.52 0.52 13.81
CA VAL A 53 14.19 -0.61 14.51
C VAL A 53 15.42 -0.15 15.30
N ALA A 54 16.15 0.84 14.78
CA ALA A 54 17.32 1.42 15.43
C ALA A 54 16.97 2.51 16.48
N GLY A 55 15.69 2.72 16.79
CA GLY A 55 15.25 3.73 17.75
C GLY A 55 15.44 5.19 17.30
N LYS A 56 15.75 5.43 16.00
CA LYS A 56 15.97 6.80 15.45
C LYS A 56 14.67 7.53 15.12
N TYR A 57 13.62 6.78 14.81
CA TYR A 57 12.31 7.31 14.46
C TYR A 57 11.22 6.59 15.24
N LYS A 58 10.16 7.30 15.57
CA LYS A 58 8.92 6.69 16.06
C LYS A 58 8.12 6.13 14.89
N ILE A 59 7.25 5.17 15.15
CA ILE A 59 6.45 4.51 14.11
C ILE A 59 5.47 5.48 13.43
N ASP A 60 4.95 6.45 14.15
CA ASP A 60 4.05 7.48 13.65
C ASP A 60 4.74 8.45 12.68
N GLU A 61 6.06 8.67 12.82
CA GLU A 61 6.84 9.52 11.92
C GLU A 61 7.01 8.92 10.52
N ILE A 62 6.85 7.59 10.38
CA ILE A 62 6.95 6.89 9.10
C ILE A 62 5.59 6.48 8.53
N LEU A 63 4.49 6.87 9.19
CA LEU A 63 3.14 6.56 8.76
C LEU A 63 2.63 7.60 7.76
N ILE A 64 2.12 7.14 6.64
CA ILE A 64 1.51 7.98 5.60
C ILE A 64 0.00 7.79 5.66
N ASP A 65 -0.75 8.87 5.85
CA ASP A 65 -2.21 8.88 5.72
C ASP A 65 -2.60 9.01 4.25
N LEU A 66 -2.89 7.87 3.63
CA LEU A 66 -3.27 7.77 2.22
C LEU A 66 -4.61 8.43 1.91
N ARG A 67 -5.56 8.37 2.85
CA ARG A 67 -6.89 8.97 2.66
C ARG A 67 -6.79 10.49 2.59
N ASN A 68 -6.08 11.09 3.54
CA ASN A 68 -5.85 12.53 3.55
C ASN A 68 -5.05 12.97 2.32
N LEU A 69 -4.02 12.21 1.96
CA LEU A 69 -3.19 12.51 0.79
C LEU A 69 -3.98 12.42 -0.52
N ALA A 70 -4.81 11.39 -0.69
CA ALA A 70 -5.70 11.25 -1.85
C ALA A 70 -6.69 12.42 -1.93
N SER A 71 -7.29 12.81 -0.80
CA SER A 71 -8.19 13.98 -0.73
C SER A 71 -7.49 15.26 -1.19
N LYS A 72 -6.28 15.53 -0.69
CA LYS A 72 -5.48 16.70 -1.09
C LYS A 72 -5.10 16.68 -2.58
N ALA A 73 -4.88 15.49 -3.14
CA ALA A 73 -4.60 15.31 -4.56
C ALA A 73 -5.87 15.36 -5.45
N GLY A 74 -7.07 15.48 -4.87
CA GLY A 74 -8.33 15.40 -5.60
C GLY A 74 -8.53 14.01 -6.27
N VAL A 75 -8.18 12.94 -5.54
CA VAL A 75 -8.28 11.54 -5.93
C VAL A 75 -9.27 10.83 -5.02
N SER A 76 -10.18 10.03 -5.58
CA SER A 76 -11.11 9.20 -4.81
C SER A 76 -10.35 8.10 -4.05
N PHE A 77 -10.73 7.83 -2.81
CA PHE A 77 -10.13 6.77 -2.00
C PHE A 77 -11.15 5.66 -1.70
N VAL A 78 -10.83 4.43 -2.08
CA VAL A 78 -11.64 3.24 -1.78
C VAL A 78 -10.84 2.33 -0.85
N MET A 79 -11.33 2.17 0.37
CA MET A 79 -10.74 1.23 1.32
C MET A 79 -11.31 -0.17 1.07
N ALA A 80 -10.50 -1.02 0.44
CA ALA A 80 -10.86 -2.40 0.11
C ALA A 80 -9.62 -3.26 -0.11
N GLU A 81 -9.74 -4.55 0.16
CA GLU A 81 -8.74 -5.54 -0.23
C GLU A 81 -8.89 -5.89 -1.71
N ILE A 82 -7.79 -5.85 -2.45
CA ILE A 82 -7.73 -6.23 -3.86
C ILE A 82 -7.50 -7.74 -3.91
N VAL A 83 -8.44 -8.48 -4.52
CA VAL A 83 -8.39 -9.94 -4.59
C VAL A 83 -8.08 -10.47 -6.00
N GLY A 84 -8.12 -9.61 -7.02
CA GLY A 84 -7.80 -10.03 -8.38
C GLY A 84 -8.00 -8.94 -9.42
N ILE A 85 -7.67 -9.29 -10.65
CA ILE A 85 -7.82 -8.44 -11.83
C ILE A 85 -8.43 -9.25 -12.97
N ALA A 86 -9.57 -8.81 -13.49
CA ALA A 86 -10.18 -9.37 -14.68
C ALA A 86 -9.70 -8.58 -15.91
N LEU A 87 -8.54 -8.98 -16.47
CA LEU A 87 -7.86 -8.24 -17.55
C LEU A 87 -8.76 -8.03 -18.76
N ASN A 88 -9.45 -9.08 -19.24
CA ASN A 88 -10.30 -9.02 -20.44
C ASN A 88 -11.49 -8.06 -20.27
N LYS A 89 -11.95 -7.85 -19.02
CA LYS A 89 -13.06 -6.97 -18.68
C LYS A 89 -12.58 -5.60 -18.16
N LYS A 90 -11.28 -5.40 -18.01
CA LYS A 90 -10.69 -4.22 -17.39
C LYS A 90 -11.31 -3.88 -16.04
N LYS A 91 -11.40 -4.88 -15.14
CA LYS A 91 -12.02 -4.73 -13.83
C LYS A 91 -11.05 -5.13 -12.72
N LEU A 92 -10.99 -4.31 -11.67
CA LEU A 92 -10.31 -4.63 -10.42
C LEU A 92 -11.31 -5.29 -9.47
N LEU A 93 -10.98 -6.49 -8.98
CA LEU A 93 -11.83 -7.29 -8.11
C LEU A 93 -11.51 -7.00 -6.65
N LEU A 94 -12.54 -6.70 -5.85
CA LEU A 94 -12.42 -6.28 -4.46
C LEU A 94 -13.17 -7.27 -3.55
N ALA A 95 -12.60 -7.53 -2.36
CA ALA A 95 -13.26 -8.34 -1.35
C ALA A 95 -14.49 -7.61 -0.78
N GLY A 96 -15.65 -8.25 -0.84
CA GLY A 96 -16.89 -7.74 -0.24
C GLY A 96 -17.40 -6.40 -0.80
N ARG A 97 -16.92 -5.98 -1.98
CA ARG A 97 -17.34 -4.76 -2.66
C ARG A 97 -17.53 -4.98 -4.16
N PRO A 98 -18.32 -4.15 -4.83
CA PRO A 98 -18.41 -4.14 -6.29
C PRO A 98 -17.02 -3.96 -6.93
N GLU A 99 -16.84 -4.59 -8.07
CA GLU A 99 -15.66 -4.42 -8.92
C GLU A 99 -15.55 -2.99 -9.46
N ILE A 100 -14.33 -2.52 -9.73
CA ILE A 100 -14.08 -1.20 -10.29
C ILE A 100 -13.58 -1.37 -11.72
N GLU A 101 -14.31 -0.78 -12.68
CA GLU A 101 -13.88 -0.68 -14.07
C GLU A 101 -12.79 0.39 -14.22
N TYR A 102 -11.80 0.13 -15.09
CA TYR A 102 -10.71 1.06 -15.36
C TYR A 102 -10.39 1.15 -16.85
N SER A 103 -9.96 2.32 -17.31
CA SER A 103 -9.30 2.48 -18.60
C SER A 103 -7.79 2.20 -18.48
N SER A 104 -7.19 2.64 -17.38
CA SER A 104 -5.78 2.44 -17.04
C SER A 104 -5.64 1.96 -15.60
N LEU A 105 -4.72 1.02 -15.36
CA LEU A 105 -4.45 0.44 -14.05
C LEU A 105 -2.96 0.55 -13.72
N SER A 106 -2.65 1.10 -12.56
CA SER A 106 -1.31 1.12 -12.00
C SER A 106 -1.26 0.25 -10.74
N LEU A 107 -0.25 -0.61 -10.62
CA LEU A 107 -0.11 -1.56 -9.53
C LEU A 107 1.04 -1.18 -8.59
N ASN A 108 0.74 -0.98 -7.31
CA ASN A 108 1.74 -0.78 -6.25
C ASN A 108 1.26 -1.41 -4.94
N ILE A 109 1.00 -2.72 -4.98
CA ILE A 109 0.37 -3.52 -3.92
C ILE A 109 1.36 -4.06 -2.87
N GLY A 110 2.66 -3.88 -3.08
CA GLY A 110 3.69 -4.43 -2.20
C GLY A 110 3.90 -5.94 -2.36
N THR A 111 4.59 -6.52 -1.39
CA THR A 111 4.93 -7.96 -1.35
C THR A 111 4.66 -8.54 0.03
N LYS A 112 4.42 -9.86 0.07
CA LYS A 112 4.42 -10.65 1.31
C LYS A 112 5.58 -11.64 1.26
N THR A 113 6.22 -11.89 2.41
CA THR A 113 7.22 -12.95 2.53
C THR A 113 6.49 -14.28 2.71
N ASP A 114 6.79 -15.26 1.87
CA ASP A 114 6.31 -16.63 2.06
C ASP A 114 7.22 -17.36 3.06
N LEU A 115 6.72 -17.56 4.28
CA LEU A 115 7.43 -18.26 5.35
C LEU A 115 7.42 -19.79 5.15
N ASN A 116 6.64 -20.33 4.21
CA ASN A 116 6.62 -21.75 3.88
C ASN A 116 7.62 -22.12 2.77
N SER A 117 8.39 -21.15 2.30
CA SER A 117 9.39 -21.38 1.25
C SER A 117 10.47 -22.36 1.73
N LYS A 118 10.86 -23.29 0.84
CA LYS A 118 11.90 -24.30 1.10
C LYS A 118 13.31 -23.72 1.39
N PHE A 119 13.45 -22.39 1.24
CA PHE A 119 14.70 -21.66 1.47
C PHE A 119 14.87 -21.15 2.91
N LEU A 120 13.88 -21.35 3.79
CA LEU A 120 14.03 -21.00 5.20
C LEU A 120 14.84 -22.08 5.92
N VAL A 121 16.05 -21.73 6.30
CA VAL A 121 17.07 -22.66 6.85
C VAL A 121 16.88 -22.94 8.35
N SER A 122 16.10 -22.11 9.06
CA SER A 122 15.92 -22.26 10.50
C SER A 122 14.76 -23.21 10.82
N SER A 123 15.03 -24.23 11.65
CA SER A 123 14.04 -25.12 12.21
C SER A 123 13.15 -24.46 13.28
N ASP A 124 13.58 -23.34 13.84
CA ASP A 124 12.83 -22.59 14.84
C ASP A 124 11.92 -21.55 14.16
N LYS A 125 10.65 -21.91 13.99
CA LYS A 125 9.62 -21.05 13.40
C LYS A 125 9.39 -19.73 14.19
N LYS A 126 9.76 -19.67 15.47
CA LYS A 126 9.61 -18.47 16.29
C LYS A 126 10.60 -17.37 15.93
N LEU A 127 11.75 -17.74 15.36
CA LEU A 127 12.80 -16.79 14.95
C LEU A 127 12.62 -16.29 13.51
N ASN A 128 11.72 -16.90 12.74
CA ASN A 128 11.45 -16.51 11.36
C ASN A 128 10.32 -15.47 11.30
N VAL A 129 10.66 -14.20 11.43
CA VAL A 129 9.70 -13.10 11.30
C VAL A 129 9.81 -12.46 9.93
N PRO A 130 8.72 -12.39 9.16
CA PRO A 130 8.75 -11.74 7.86
C PRO A 130 8.96 -10.25 8.01
N ILE A 131 9.91 -9.67 7.30
CA ILE A 131 10.09 -8.22 7.26
C ILE A 131 8.85 -7.55 6.63
N LYS A 132 8.16 -8.24 5.72
CA LYS A 132 6.94 -7.74 5.07
C LYS A 132 5.76 -8.67 5.31
N PRO A 133 4.58 -8.15 5.61
CA PRO A 133 4.25 -6.73 5.79
C PRO A 133 4.83 -6.16 7.10
N PHE A 134 5.29 -4.92 7.07
CA PHE A 134 5.96 -4.26 8.20
C PHE A 134 5.15 -4.23 9.50
N SER A 135 3.82 -4.23 9.42
CA SER A 135 2.95 -4.30 10.59
C SER A 135 3.19 -5.54 11.46
N LYS A 136 3.52 -6.69 10.85
CA LYS A 136 3.85 -7.92 11.58
C LYS A 136 5.24 -7.86 12.21
N SER A 137 6.23 -7.35 11.48
CA SER A 137 7.60 -7.19 12.00
C SER A 137 7.65 -6.23 13.17
N TYR A 138 6.94 -5.10 13.06
CA TYR A 138 6.86 -4.10 14.11
C TYR A 138 6.21 -4.66 15.38
N LYS A 139 5.10 -5.39 15.24
CA LYS A 139 4.44 -6.06 16.36
C LYS A 139 5.39 -7.04 17.06
N PHE A 140 6.12 -7.84 16.30
CA PHE A 140 7.11 -8.76 16.86
C PHE A 140 8.22 -8.02 17.64
N ILE A 141 8.73 -6.91 17.11
CA ILE A 141 9.78 -6.11 17.79
C ILE A 141 9.27 -5.57 19.13
N LEU A 142 8.02 -5.07 19.17
CA LEU A 142 7.40 -4.59 20.40
C LEU A 142 7.22 -5.70 21.46
N GLU A 143 6.93 -6.93 21.02
CA GLU A 143 6.73 -8.08 21.92
C GLU A 143 8.04 -8.64 22.51
N GLN A 144 9.20 -8.22 21.97
CA GLN A 144 10.51 -8.71 22.44
C GLN A 144 11.17 -7.82 23.50
N ASP A 145 10.54 -6.73 23.95
CA ASP A 145 11.11 -5.76 24.92
C ASP A 145 12.58 -5.38 24.59
N ILE A 146 12.88 -5.17 23.29
CA ILE A 146 14.25 -4.90 22.83
C ILE A 146 14.67 -3.42 23.05
N TYR A 147 13.96 -2.71 23.94
CA TYR A 147 14.31 -1.33 24.32
C TYR A 147 14.26 -1.14 25.82
#